data_20f46f8f75b131fbc1ff12d2f96696e6
#
_entry.id   20f46f8f75b131fbc1ff12d2f96696e6
#
_cell.length_a   1.000
_cell.length_b   1.000
_cell.length_c   1.000
_cell.angle_alpha   90.00
_cell.angle_beta   90.00
_cell.angle_gamma   90.00
#
_symmetry.space_group_name_H-M   'P 1'
#
loop_
_entity.id
_entity.type
_entity.pdbx_description
1 polymer ?
#
loop_
_entity_poly.entity_id
_entity_poly.type
_entity_poly.pdbx_seq_one_letter_code
_entity_poly.pdbx_strand_id
1 'polypeptide(L)'
;LTKEDISRQTATPPSLINLSSPQTLAQAIAKVIQDRDEDILKSLEIQQAVTENQSRLIRELMEARHIRLSSPGITSIGANNQGANPTARYTLNFSSGARGYLDMKRNDKQQWTLDTLTLPSKQDLAKDKVAPMAMNDPMGIVSSFMDAVAKADFRGARKFVDGTKVQDATVAGLCILFEEGAFRLREDAPIKTAYEAPTNAGFFVHLQDA
;
A
#
# COMPACT_ATOMS: atom_id res chain seq x y z
N LEU A 1 -25.07 25.89 -29.72
CA LEU A 1 -24.11 25.13 -28.90
C LEU A 1 -24.80 24.73 -27.62
N THR A 2 -25.24 23.49 -27.55
CA THR A 2 -25.96 22.94 -26.40
C THR A 2 -24.98 22.54 -25.32
N LYS A 3 -25.41 22.60 -24.05
CA LYS A 3 -24.60 22.22 -22.88
C LYS A 3 -24.05 20.80 -22.89
N GLU A 4 -24.44 19.96 -23.84
CA GLU A 4 -23.98 18.58 -24.04
C GLU A 4 -22.61 18.49 -24.77
N ASP A 5 -22.20 19.54 -25.48
CA ASP A 5 -20.93 19.54 -26.23
C ASP A 5 -19.70 19.85 -25.33
N ILE A 6 -19.90 20.31 -24.10
CA ILE A 6 -18.80 20.68 -23.19
C ILE A 6 -18.36 19.48 -22.33
N SER A 7 -19.13 18.40 -22.27
CA SER A 7 -18.81 17.21 -21.43
C SER A 7 -17.91 16.18 -22.11
N ARG A 8 -17.49 16.39 -23.34
CA ARG A 8 -16.37 15.64 -23.93
C ARG A 8 -15.05 16.35 -23.61
N GLN A 9 -14.81 16.58 -22.32
CA GLN A 9 -13.46 16.82 -21.87
C GLN A 9 -12.64 15.61 -22.26
N THR A 10 -11.71 15.82 -23.16
CA THR A 10 -10.69 14.90 -23.62
C THR A 10 -10.03 14.26 -22.40
N ALA A 11 -10.47 13.05 -22.06
CA ALA A 11 -9.74 12.23 -21.12
C ALA A 11 -8.33 12.10 -21.69
N THR A 12 -7.34 12.66 -20.99
CA THR A 12 -5.94 12.49 -21.35
C THR A 12 -5.71 10.99 -21.47
N PRO A 13 -5.21 10.50 -22.64
CA PRO A 13 -4.98 9.07 -22.78
C PRO A 13 -4.04 8.62 -21.67
N PRO A 14 -4.33 7.50 -20.98
CA PRO A 14 -3.50 7.03 -19.90
C PRO A 14 -2.07 6.87 -20.40
N SER A 15 -1.10 7.39 -19.63
CA SER A 15 0.30 7.31 -20.02
C SER A 15 0.73 5.85 -20.09
N LEU A 16 1.28 5.44 -21.24
CA LEU A 16 1.73 4.06 -21.44
C LEU A 16 2.87 3.74 -20.49
N ILE A 17 2.76 2.60 -19.81
CA ILE A 17 3.78 2.09 -18.90
C ILE A 17 4.87 1.39 -19.71
N ASN A 18 6.11 1.59 -19.35
CA ASN A 18 7.23 0.88 -19.97
C ASN A 18 7.27 -0.58 -19.48
N LEU A 19 6.85 -1.51 -20.32
CA LEU A 19 6.80 -2.95 -20.04
C LEU A 19 8.07 -3.71 -20.49
N SER A 20 9.18 -3.03 -20.73
CA SER A 20 10.45 -3.66 -21.14
C SER A 20 11.15 -4.39 -19.98
N SER A 21 10.80 -4.10 -18.72
CA SER A 21 11.36 -4.69 -17.52
C SER A 21 10.29 -5.32 -16.64
N PRO A 22 10.52 -6.52 -16.08
CA PRO A 22 9.59 -7.14 -15.15
C PRO A 22 9.47 -6.35 -13.84
N GLN A 23 10.54 -5.66 -13.45
CA GLN A 23 10.53 -4.80 -12.28
C GLN A 23 9.56 -3.62 -12.45
N THR A 24 9.53 -2.99 -13.63
CA THR A 24 8.60 -1.88 -13.91
C THR A 24 7.15 -2.33 -13.83
N LEU A 25 6.83 -3.50 -14.38
CA LEU A 25 5.49 -4.08 -14.28
C LEU A 25 5.12 -4.40 -12.82
N ALA A 26 6.04 -5.00 -12.05
CA ALA A 26 5.81 -5.30 -10.64
C ALA A 26 5.57 -4.03 -9.82
N GLN A 27 6.37 -2.98 -10.05
CA GLN A 27 6.21 -1.68 -9.40
C GLN A 27 4.89 -1.01 -9.78
N ALA A 28 4.47 -1.08 -11.04
CA ALA A 28 3.20 -0.54 -11.49
C ALA A 28 2.03 -1.24 -10.77
N ILE A 29 2.04 -2.58 -10.69
CA ILE A 29 1.00 -3.34 -9.96
C ILE A 29 1.00 -2.99 -8.47
N ALA A 30 2.17 -2.91 -7.84
CA ALA A 30 2.27 -2.52 -6.43
C ALA A 30 1.73 -1.11 -6.19
N LYS A 31 2.04 -0.16 -7.08
CA LYS A 31 1.54 1.21 -7.03
C LYS A 31 0.03 1.27 -7.18
N VAL A 32 -0.55 0.53 -8.14
CA VAL A 32 -2.00 0.41 -8.29
C VAL A 32 -2.66 -0.01 -6.97
N ILE A 33 -2.12 -1.03 -6.31
CA ILE A 33 -2.69 -1.54 -5.05
C ILE A 33 -2.50 -0.52 -3.91
N GLN A 34 -1.33 0.11 -3.81
CA GLN A 34 -0.96 1.02 -2.73
C GLN A 34 -1.70 2.35 -2.82
N ASP A 35 -1.68 2.98 -4.02
CA ASP A 35 -2.20 4.32 -4.28
C ASP A 35 -3.64 4.30 -4.79
N ARG A 36 -4.19 3.10 -5.08
CA ARG A 36 -5.50 2.89 -5.70
C ARG A 36 -5.64 3.61 -7.04
N ASP A 37 -4.58 3.56 -7.82
CA ASP A 37 -4.46 4.28 -9.09
C ASP A 37 -5.14 3.50 -10.23
N GLU A 38 -6.41 3.81 -10.48
CA GLU A 38 -7.22 3.19 -11.54
C GLU A 38 -6.69 3.51 -12.94
N ASP A 39 -6.02 4.64 -13.14
CA ASP A 39 -5.50 5.03 -14.46
C ASP A 39 -4.28 4.19 -14.84
N ILE A 40 -3.43 3.86 -13.86
CA ILE A 40 -2.34 2.89 -14.06
C ILE A 40 -2.93 1.51 -14.39
N LEU A 41 -3.96 1.05 -13.67
CA LEU A 41 -4.60 -0.24 -13.94
C LEU A 41 -5.18 -0.30 -15.34
N LYS A 42 -5.91 0.74 -15.78
CA LYS A 42 -6.42 0.86 -17.15
C LYS A 42 -5.32 0.82 -18.19
N SER A 43 -4.18 1.49 -17.92
CA SER A 43 -3.02 1.43 -18.81
C SER A 43 -2.47 0.02 -18.97
N LEU A 44 -2.40 -0.75 -17.86
CA LEU A 44 -1.97 -2.16 -17.89
C LEU A 44 -2.96 -3.04 -18.68
N GLU A 45 -4.27 -2.79 -18.54
CA GLU A 45 -5.33 -3.47 -19.31
C GLU A 45 -5.22 -3.19 -20.81
N ILE A 46 -5.11 -1.91 -21.20
CA ILE A 46 -4.96 -1.49 -22.60
C ILE A 46 -3.74 -2.12 -23.26
N GLN A 47 -2.63 -2.21 -22.50
CA GLN A 47 -1.40 -2.83 -22.98
C GLN A 47 -1.41 -4.36 -22.90
N GLN A 48 -2.51 -4.96 -22.44
CA GLN A 48 -2.64 -6.41 -22.27
C GLN A 48 -1.56 -7.00 -21.32
N ALA A 49 -1.07 -6.18 -20.39
CA ALA A 49 -0.09 -6.60 -19.39
C ALA A 49 -0.71 -7.42 -18.26
N VAL A 50 -2.02 -7.27 -18.07
CA VAL A 50 -2.85 -8.02 -17.12
C VAL A 50 -4.11 -8.53 -17.83
N THR A 51 -4.61 -9.67 -17.41
CA THR A 51 -5.89 -10.23 -17.91
C THR A 51 -7.07 -9.61 -17.15
N GLU A 52 -8.27 -9.75 -17.65
CA GLU A 52 -9.50 -9.28 -17.01
C GLU A 52 -9.67 -9.87 -15.60
N ASN A 53 -9.40 -11.16 -15.42
CA ASN A 53 -9.46 -11.80 -14.11
C ASN A 53 -8.43 -11.24 -13.13
N GLN A 54 -7.22 -10.96 -13.59
CA GLN A 54 -6.17 -10.36 -12.77
C GLN A 54 -6.52 -8.92 -12.39
N SER A 55 -7.05 -8.13 -13.32
CA SER A 55 -7.54 -6.77 -13.08
C SER A 55 -8.64 -6.76 -12.03
N ARG A 56 -9.60 -7.71 -12.11
CA ARG A 56 -10.64 -7.84 -11.10
C ARG A 56 -10.06 -8.12 -9.71
N LEU A 57 -9.10 -9.05 -9.60
CA LEU A 57 -8.44 -9.34 -8.32
C LEU A 57 -7.68 -8.13 -7.77
N ILE A 58 -7.02 -7.37 -8.64
CA ILE A 58 -6.32 -6.14 -8.24
C ILE A 58 -7.33 -5.10 -7.74
N ARG A 59 -8.48 -4.92 -8.42
CA ARG A 59 -9.57 -4.03 -7.96
C ARG A 59 -10.13 -4.45 -6.61
N GLU A 60 -10.34 -5.74 -6.37
CA GLU A 60 -10.77 -6.26 -5.06
C GLU A 60 -9.78 -5.86 -3.96
N LEU A 61 -8.46 -5.88 -4.24
CA LEU A 61 -7.45 -5.39 -3.29
C LEU A 61 -7.51 -3.87 -3.08
N MET A 62 -7.74 -3.10 -4.16
CA MET A 62 -7.89 -1.64 -4.08
C MET A 62 -9.11 -1.22 -3.26
N GLU A 63 -10.23 -1.93 -3.42
CA GLU A 63 -11.48 -1.68 -2.69
C GLU A 63 -11.37 -2.05 -1.21
N ALA A 64 -10.56 -3.04 -0.89
CA ALA A 64 -10.33 -3.49 0.48
C ALA A 64 -9.42 -2.51 1.24
N ARG A 65 -10.01 -1.44 1.79
CA ARG A 65 -9.30 -0.32 2.43
C ARG A 65 -8.32 -0.73 3.54
N HIS A 66 -8.55 -1.86 4.19
CA HIS A 66 -7.69 -2.41 5.24
C HIS A 66 -6.47 -3.16 4.70
N ILE A 67 -6.42 -3.48 3.38
CA ILE A 67 -5.29 -4.17 2.77
C ILE A 67 -4.29 -3.14 2.29
N ARG A 68 -3.06 -3.22 2.79
CA ARG A 68 -1.94 -2.36 2.41
C ARG A 68 -0.70 -3.19 2.12
N LEU A 69 0.14 -2.69 1.26
CA LEU A 69 1.48 -3.25 1.09
C LEU A 69 2.40 -2.72 2.18
N SER A 70 3.37 -3.54 2.60
CA SER A 70 4.45 -3.14 3.49
C SER A 70 5.48 -2.28 2.75
N SER A 71 6.50 -1.83 3.46
CA SER A 71 7.67 -1.22 2.85
C SER A 71 8.88 -2.15 3.03
N PRO A 72 9.51 -2.68 1.95
CA PRO A 72 9.11 -2.54 0.55
C PRO A 72 7.87 -3.39 0.19
N GLY A 73 6.97 -2.81 -0.63
CA GLY A 73 5.73 -3.48 -1.07
C GLY A 73 5.97 -4.65 -2.00
N ILE A 74 7.09 -4.65 -2.72
CA ILE A 74 7.52 -5.73 -3.60
C ILE A 74 8.97 -6.12 -3.34
N THR A 75 9.27 -7.39 -3.57
CA THR A 75 10.64 -7.92 -3.51
C THR A 75 10.85 -8.90 -4.66
N SER A 76 11.95 -8.76 -5.39
CA SER A 76 12.31 -9.72 -6.43
C SER A 76 12.75 -11.04 -5.78
N ILE A 77 12.19 -12.16 -6.26
CA ILE A 77 12.65 -13.50 -5.88
C ILE A 77 13.68 -14.00 -6.87
N GLY A 78 13.49 -13.71 -8.15
CA GLY A 78 14.39 -14.11 -9.22
C GLY A 78 13.81 -13.85 -10.60
N ALA A 79 14.69 -13.79 -11.57
CA ALA A 79 14.35 -13.71 -12.97
C ALA A 79 15.21 -14.71 -13.76
N ASN A 80 14.56 -15.47 -14.64
CA ASN A 80 15.24 -16.29 -15.63
C ASN A 80 15.13 -15.60 -16.99
N ASN A 81 16.22 -14.96 -17.39
CA ASN A 81 16.28 -14.24 -18.65
C ASN A 81 16.86 -15.11 -19.79
N GLN A 82 17.15 -16.39 -19.51
CA GLN A 82 17.71 -17.32 -20.48
C GLN A 82 16.60 -18.14 -21.14
N GLY A 83 16.69 -18.32 -22.45
CA GLY A 83 15.78 -19.13 -23.22
C GLY A 83 14.70 -18.37 -23.96
N ALA A 84 13.82 -19.11 -24.66
CA ALA A 84 12.76 -18.56 -25.51
C ALA A 84 11.64 -17.88 -24.71
N ASN A 85 11.47 -18.22 -23.43
CA ASN A 85 10.41 -17.72 -22.56
C ASN A 85 10.98 -17.18 -21.25
N PRO A 86 11.49 -15.95 -21.20
CA PRO A 86 11.95 -15.32 -19.96
C PRO A 86 10.81 -15.21 -18.95
N THR A 87 11.12 -15.54 -17.69
CA THR A 87 10.18 -15.44 -16.56
C THR A 87 10.79 -14.67 -15.41
N ALA A 88 9.95 -14.05 -14.61
CA ALA A 88 10.36 -13.38 -13.38
C ALA A 88 9.30 -13.58 -12.29
N ARG A 89 9.74 -13.67 -11.05
CA ARG A 89 8.86 -13.78 -9.88
C ARG A 89 9.16 -12.69 -8.87
N TYR A 90 8.12 -12.03 -8.42
CA TYR A 90 8.15 -11.03 -7.36
C TYR A 90 7.20 -11.42 -6.24
N THR A 91 7.56 -11.03 -5.01
CA THR A 91 6.65 -11.12 -3.85
C THR A 91 5.93 -9.79 -3.68
N LEU A 92 4.62 -9.83 -3.50
CA LEU A 92 3.84 -8.76 -2.90
C LEU A 92 3.86 -8.95 -1.39
N ASN A 93 4.43 -7.99 -0.67
CA ASN A 93 4.50 -8.03 0.78
C ASN A 93 3.37 -7.18 1.36
N PHE A 94 2.47 -7.80 2.11
CA PHE A 94 1.36 -7.11 2.75
C PHE A 94 1.73 -6.70 4.18
N SER A 95 1.15 -5.61 4.67
CA SER A 95 1.36 -5.13 6.04
C SER A 95 0.92 -6.14 7.10
N SER A 96 0.00 -7.04 6.75
CA SER A 96 -0.39 -8.20 7.59
C SER A 96 0.72 -9.25 7.75
N GLY A 97 1.85 -9.11 7.05
CA GLY A 97 2.91 -10.11 6.95
C GLY A 97 2.59 -11.26 5.98
N ALA A 98 1.41 -11.25 5.37
CA ALA A 98 1.07 -12.19 4.30
C ALA A 98 1.86 -11.88 3.03
N ARG A 99 2.03 -12.87 2.16
CA ARG A 99 2.76 -12.75 0.91
C ARG A 99 1.93 -13.24 -0.26
N GLY A 100 1.85 -12.40 -1.29
CA GLY A 100 1.37 -12.80 -2.61
C GLY A 100 2.53 -12.93 -3.58
N TYR A 101 2.26 -13.45 -4.79
CA TYR A 101 3.28 -13.64 -5.80
C TYR A 101 2.79 -13.13 -7.15
N LEU A 102 3.70 -12.46 -7.86
CA LEU A 102 3.55 -12.04 -9.23
C LEU A 102 4.49 -12.91 -10.07
N ASP A 103 3.94 -13.84 -10.82
CA ASP A 103 4.68 -14.56 -11.85
C ASP A 103 4.49 -13.86 -13.18
N MET A 104 5.57 -13.53 -13.83
CA MET A 104 5.59 -12.74 -15.05
C MET A 104 6.32 -13.49 -16.14
N LYS A 105 5.86 -13.27 -17.38
CA LYS A 105 6.48 -13.80 -18.59
C LYS A 105 6.59 -12.74 -19.66
N ARG A 106 7.47 -12.96 -20.62
CA ARG A 106 7.58 -12.12 -21.80
C ARG A 106 6.64 -12.64 -22.90
N ASN A 107 5.87 -11.76 -23.49
CA ASN A 107 5.01 -12.09 -24.61
C ASN A 107 5.76 -12.00 -25.96
N ASP A 108 5.09 -12.36 -27.06
CA ASP A 108 5.65 -12.33 -28.41
C ASP A 108 6.08 -10.92 -28.86
N LYS A 109 5.49 -9.87 -28.28
CA LYS A 109 5.85 -8.45 -28.50
C LYS A 109 7.04 -8.01 -27.67
N GLN A 110 7.74 -8.93 -27.02
CA GLN A 110 8.87 -8.67 -26.12
C GLN A 110 8.52 -7.79 -24.92
N GLN A 111 7.26 -7.73 -24.52
CA GLN A 111 6.75 -7.01 -23.36
C GLN A 111 6.53 -7.98 -22.21
N TRP A 112 6.77 -7.52 -21.00
CA TRP A 112 6.46 -8.28 -19.79
C TRP A 112 4.97 -8.20 -19.48
N THR A 113 4.38 -9.36 -19.18
CA THR A 113 2.98 -9.52 -18.81
C THR A 113 2.87 -10.33 -17.53
N LEU A 114 1.81 -10.10 -16.77
CA LEU A 114 1.50 -10.90 -15.61
C LEU A 114 0.96 -12.26 -16.08
N ASP A 115 1.65 -13.34 -15.75
CA ASP A 115 1.21 -14.70 -16.07
C ASP A 115 0.27 -15.20 -14.98
N THR A 116 0.71 -15.13 -13.73
CA THR A 116 -0.08 -15.57 -12.57
C THR A 116 -0.02 -14.55 -11.45
N LEU A 117 -1.18 -14.26 -10.85
CA LEU A 117 -1.32 -13.50 -9.62
C LEU A 117 -1.80 -14.45 -8.52
N THR A 118 -0.93 -14.75 -7.56
CA THR A 118 -1.27 -15.56 -6.39
C THR A 118 -1.43 -14.64 -5.18
N LEU A 119 -2.62 -14.62 -4.61
CA LEU A 119 -2.94 -13.83 -3.41
C LEU A 119 -3.06 -14.74 -2.20
N PRO A 120 -2.69 -14.28 -1.01
CA PRO A 120 -2.96 -14.97 0.23
C PRO A 120 -4.47 -15.01 0.50
N SER A 121 -4.90 -15.87 1.42
CA SER A 121 -6.31 -15.94 1.78
C SER A 121 -6.83 -14.61 2.34
N LYS A 122 -8.14 -14.33 2.17
CA LYS A 122 -8.76 -13.15 2.77
C LYS A 122 -8.53 -13.07 4.28
N GLN A 123 -8.48 -14.22 4.96
CA GLN A 123 -8.18 -14.29 6.39
C GLN A 123 -6.73 -13.89 6.70
N ASP A 124 -5.76 -14.25 5.85
CA ASP A 124 -4.37 -13.87 6.03
C ASP A 124 -4.12 -12.40 5.71
N LEU A 125 -4.86 -11.85 4.76
CA LEU A 125 -4.85 -10.42 4.44
C LEU A 125 -5.51 -9.58 5.55
N ALA A 126 -6.55 -10.10 6.18
CA ALA A 126 -7.27 -9.44 7.26
C ALA A 126 -6.59 -9.59 8.64
N LYS A 127 -5.62 -10.47 8.75
CA LYS A 127 -4.80 -10.55 9.98
C LYS A 127 -3.96 -9.27 10.05
N ASP A 128 -4.41 -8.32 10.87
CA ASP A 128 -3.51 -7.29 11.39
C ASP A 128 -2.42 -8.00 12.21
N LYS A 129 -1.47 -8.61 11.50
CA LYS A 129 -0.18 -8.82 12.11
C LYS A 129 0.44 -7.42 12.16
N VAL A 130 0.17 -6.72 13.24
CA VAL A 130 1.23 -5.94 13.85
C VAL A 130 2.37 -6.94 13.97
N ALA A 131 3.30 -6.97 13.00
CA ALA A 131 4.55 -7.67 13.19
C ALA A 131 4.98 -7.27 14.59
N PRO A 132 5.43 -8.21 15.47
CA PRO A 132 6.04 -7.80 16.72
C PRO A 132 7.18 -6.89 16.28
N MET A 133 6.91 -5.58 16.26
CA MET A 133 7.95 -4.59 16.09
C MET A 133 8.95 -4.92 17.16
N ALA A 134 10.18 -5.09 16.74
CA ALA A 134 11.24 -5.12 17.72
C ALA A 134 10.96 -3.93 18.63
N MET A 135 10.69 -4.17 19.92
CA MET A 135 10.38 -3.12 20.91
C MET A 135 11.52 -2.09 21.00
N ASN A 136 12.51 -2.23 20.17
CA ASN A 136 13.72 -1.42 20.03
C ASN A 136 13.66 -0.41 18.87
N ASP A 137 12.55 -0.31 18.14
CA ASP A 137 12.37 0.72 17.11
C ASP A 137 11.33 1.76 17.56
N PRO A 138 11.76 2.87 18.19
CA PRO A 138 10.84 3.90 18.68
C PRO A 138 10.00 4.53 17.56
N MET A 139 10.57 4.74 16.37
CA MET A 139 9.84 5.30 15.21
C MET A 139 8.71 4.37 14.79
N GLY A 140 9.00 3.08 14.72
CA GLY A 140 8.01 2.10 14.36
C GLY A 140 6.86 1.98 15.39
N ILE A 141 7.14 2.13 16.67
CA ILE A 141 6.12 2.15 17.73
C ILE A 141 5.20 3.35 17.52
N VAL A 142 5.75 4.55 17.31
CA VAL A 142 4.96 5.77 17.09
C VAL A 142 4.15 5.68 15.80
N SER A 143 4.74 5.18 14.72
CA SER A 143 4.04 4.98 13.45
C SER A 143 2.85 4.04 13.61
N SER A 144 3.02 2.92 14.31
CA SER A 144 1.93 1.96 14.54
C SER A 144 0.85 2.50 15.48
N PHE A 145 1.22 3.28 16.48
CA PHE A 145 0.26 3.99 17.33
C PHE A 145 -0.58 4.96 16.50
N MET A 146 0.08 5.81 15.69
CA MET A 146 -0.62 6.78 14.85
C MET A 146 -1.48 6.14 13.76
N ASP A 147 -1.03 5.01 13.21
CA ASP A 147 -1.83 4.21 12.28
C ASP A 147 -3.11 3.67 12.93
N ALA A 148 -3.04 3.19 14.17
CA ALA A 148 -4.20 2.72 14.90
C ALA A 148 -5.15 3.89 15.23
N VAL A 149 -4.62 5.03 15.66
CA VAL A 149 -5.39 6.25 15.92
C VAL A 149 -6.11 6.72 14.66
N ALA A 150 -5.40 6.80 13.51
CA ALA A 150 -5.98 7.22 12.23
C ALA A 150 -7.10 6.28 11.71
N LYS A 151 -7.14 5.04 12.21
CA LYS A 151 -8.19 4.05 11.89
C LYS A 151 -9.30 4.01 12.94
N ALA A 152 -9.26 4.90 13.94
CA ALA A 152 -10.13 4.85 15.12
C ALA A 152 -10.07 3.50 15.88
N ASP A 153 -8.97 2.76 15.75
CA ASP A 153 -8.74 1.50 16.47
C ASP A 153 -8.19 1.78 17.87
N PHE A 154 -9.08 2.10 18.81
CA PHE A 154 -8.72 2.33 20.20
C PHE A 154 -7.94 1.15 20.82
N ARG A 155 -8.37 -0.10 20.56
CA ARG A 155 -7.71 -1.29 21.13
C ARG A 155 -6.31 -1.50 20.57
N GLY A 156 -6.13 -1.23 19.29
CA GLY A 156 -4.83 -1.25 18.61
C GLY A 156 -3.91 -0.18 19.18
N ALA A 157 -4.37 1.08 19.24
CA ALA A 157 -3.61 2.20 19.76
C ALA A 157 -3.19 1.98 21.23
N ARG A 158 -4.09 1.42 22.04
CA ARG A 158 -3.85 1.17 23.47
C ARG A 158 -2.66 0.23 23.77
N LYS A 159 -2.32 -0.65 22.84
CA LYS A 159 -1.20 -1.60 22.97
C LYS A 159 0.17 -0.91 22.97
N PHE A 160 0.25 0.30 22.43
CA PHE A 160 1.50 1.05 22.28
C PHE A 160 1.72 2.09 23.37
N VAL A 161 0.80 2.23 24.33
CA VAL A 161 0.87 3.24 25.40
C VAL A 161 0.95 2.59 26.78
N ASP A 162 1.79 3.17 27.63
CA ASP A 162 1.87 2.79 29.04
C ASP A 162 0.61 3.29 29.77
N GLY A 163 -0.23 2.36 30.19
CA GLY A 163 -1.49 2.65 30.88
C GLY A 163 -1.35 3.34 32.23
N THR A 164 -0.15 3.36 32.81
CA THR A 164 0.11 4.09 34.01
C THR A 164 0.39 5.57 33.78
N LYS A 165 0.79 5.93 32.56
CA LYS A 165 1.19 7.28 32.15
C LYS A 165 0.16 7.98 31.27
N VAL A 166 -0.56 7.23 30.44
CA VAL A 166 -1.52 7.76 29.50
C VAL A 166 -2.89 7.16 29.78
N GLN A 167 -3.86 8.01 30.08
CA GLN A 167 -5.23 7.60 30.37
C GLN A 167 -5.95 7.10 29.10
N ASP A 168 -6.81 6.12 29.25
CA ASP A 168 -7.63 5.58 28.16
C ASP A 168 -8.49 6.65 27.47
N ALA A 169 -8.99 7.62 28.24
CA ALA A 169 -9.75 8.75 27.70
C ALA A 169 -8.93 9.61 26.71
N THR A 170 -7.62 9.74 26.91
CA THR A 170 -6.73 10.48 26.00
C THR A 170 -6.60 9.75 24.67
N VAL A 171 -6.40 8.43 24.70
CA VAL A 171 -6.28 7.61 23.48
C VAL A 171 -7.61 7.58 22.74
N ALA A 172 -8.72 7.42 23.46
CA ALA A 172 -10.07 7.45 22.88
C ALA A 172 -10.38 8.81 22.24
N GLY A 173 -10.02 9.90 22.91
CA GLY A 173 -10.21 11.26 22.36
C GLY A 173 -9.43 11.49 21.07
N LEU A 174 -8.19 11.00 20.99
CA LEU A 174 -7.43 11.04 19.73
C LEU A 174 -8.11 10.24 18.60
N CYS A 175 -8.56 9.03 18.89
CA CYS A 175 -9.27 8.21 17.89
C CYS A 175 -10.55 8.91 17.39
N ILE A 176 -11.33 9.53 18.27
CA ILE A 176 -12.54 10.29 17.90
C ILE A 176 -12.20 11.47 17.00
N LEU A 177 -11.17 12.25 17.33
CA LEU A 177 -10.77 13.41 16.52
C LEU A 177 -10.36 13.03 15.09
N PHE A 178 -9.73 11.86 14.92
CA PHE A 178 -9.40 11.33 13.59
C PHE A 178 -10.62 10.75 12.88
N GLU A 179 -11.52 10.07 13.60
CA GLU A 179 -12.75 9.51 13.06
C GLU A 179 -13.70 10.62 12.57
N GLU A 180 -13.84 11.69 13.34
CA GLU A 180 -14.64 12.87 12.98
C GLU A 180 -14.01 13.71 11.86
N GLY A 181 -12.79 13.37 11.45
CA GLY A 181 -12.06 14.07 10.39
C GLY A 181 -11.56 15.44 10.81
N ALA A 182 -11.43 15.73 12.12
CA ALA A 182 -10.87 17.00 12.60
C ALA A 182 -9.40 17.15 12.22
N PHE A 183 -8.67 16.02 12.17
CA PHE A 183 -7.25 16.00 11.82
C PHE A 183 -6.92 14.84 10.89
N ARG A 184 -5.88 15.03 10.08
CA ARG A 184 -5.23 14.00 9.28
C ARG A 184 -3.72 14.06 9.48
N LEU A 185 -3.04 12.93 9.31
CA LEU A 185 -1.59 12.93 9.21
C LEU A 185 -1.18 13.59 7.88
N ARG A 186 -0.15 14.40 7.92
CA ARG A 186 0.44 14.98 6.70
C ARG A 186 1.05 13.87 5.85
N GLU A 187 0.76 13.87 4.55
CA GLU A 187 1.21 12.83 3.62
C GLU A 187 2.72 12.90 3.35
N ASP A 188 3.28 14.12 3.31
CA ASP A 188 4.68 14.39 2.93
C ASP A 188 5.69 14.08 4.05
N ALA A 189 5.29 14.22 5.30
CA ALA A 189 6.16 13.97 6.44
C ALA A 189 5.37 13.79 7.74
N PRO A 190 4.65 12.68 7.91
CA PRO A 190 3.70 12.52 9.02
C PRO A 190 4.37 12.47 10.39
N ILE A 191 5.57 11.90 10.47
CA ILE A 191 6.32 11.75 11.73
C ILE A 191 7.78 12.08 11.47
N LYS A 192 8.37 12.89 12.34
CA LYS A 192 9.80 13.22 12.33
C LYS A 192 10.43 12.99 13.69
N THR A 193 11.63 12.42 13.70
CA THR A 193 12.41 12.29 14.93
C THR A 193 12.79 13.68 15.43
N ALA A 194 12.45 13.99 16.66
CA ALA A 194 12.85 15.19 17.36
C ALA A 194 14.21 15.00 18.04
N TYR A 195 14.35 13.89 18.75
CA TYR A 195 15.61 13.45 19.35
C TYR A 195 15.57 11.93 19.59
N GLU A 196 16.74 11.32 19.69
CA GLU A 196 16.90 9.91 20.03
C GLU A 196 18.03 9.76 21.05
N ALA A 197 17.77 9.01 22.11
CA ALA A 197 18.72 8.69 23.16
C ALA A 197 18.60 7.20 23.52
N PRO A 198 19.58 6.60 24.19
CA PRO A 198 19.59 5.15 24.46
C PRO A 198 18.34 4.61 25.17
N THR A 199 17.66 5.43 25.96
CA THR A 199 16.51 5.01 26.77
C THR A 199 15.19 5.70 26.40
N ASN A 200 15.22 6.71 25.54
CA ASN A 200 14.03 7.46 25.14
C ASN A 200 14.21 8.11 23.77
N ALA A 201 13.11 8.39 23.12
CA ALA A 201 13.08 9.16 21.87
C ALA A 201 11.86 10.06 21.86
N GLY A 202 11.97 11.21 21.19
CA GLY A 202 10.88 12.15 20.97
C GLY A 202 10.59 12.30 19.48
N PHE A 203 9.30 12.46 19.16
CA PHE A 203 8.85 12.58 17.79
C PHE A 203 7.89 13.75 17.64
N PHE A 204 7.97 14.45 16.52
CA PHE A 204 6.94 15.36 16.06
C PHE A 204 5.96 14.61 15.15
N VAL A 205 4.68 14.66 15.50
CA VAL A 205 3.60 14.18 14.62
C VAL A 205 2.99 15.40 13.94
N HIS A 206 3.09 15.44 12.63
CA HIS A 206 2.56 16.54 11.84
C HIS A 206 1.13 16.24 11.43
N LEU A 207 0.21 17.04 11.94
CA LEU A 207 -1.21 16.99 11.61
C LEU A 207 -1.55 18.13 10.64
N GLN A 208 -2.60 17.94 9.87
CA GLN A 208 -3.25 18.98 9.08
C GLN A 208 -4.73 18.93 9.33
N ASP A 209 -5.39 20.08 9.20
CA ASP A 209 -6.83 20.15 9.22
C ASP A 209 -7.40 19.33 8.04
N ALA A 210 -8.52 18.67 8.25
CA ALA A 210 -9.12 17.79 7.28
C ALA A 210 -9.96 18.52 6.23
#